data_eba5482b3e57331460f5e3b7bd1328b9
#
_entry.id   eba5482b3e57331460f5e3b7bd1328b9
#
_cell.length_a   1.000
_cell.length_b   1.000
_cell.length_c   1.000
_cell.angle_alpha   90.00
_cell.angle_beta   90.00
_cell.angle_gamma   90.00
#
_symmetry.space_group_name_H-M   'P 1'
#
loop_
_entity.id
_entity.type
_entity.pdbx_description
1 polymer ?
#
loop_
_entity_poly.entity_id
_entity_poly.type
_entity_poly.pdbx_seq_one_letter_code
_entity_poly.pdbx_strand_id
1 'polypeptide(L)'
;MSFSIAPSRHAAIDYTENFFVRILIPHMAHIVFAPAIQRHVASPARDIAAATVRSALDAVFELQPELRGYILDDQAQLRRHMAIFVDGRAIADRRGLGDALRQDSRVYVLQALSGG
;
A
#
# COMPACT_ATOMS: atom_id res chain seq x y z
N MET A 1 20.23 25.27 13.28
CA MET A 1 19.92 25.06 13.00
C MET A 1 19.84 24.72 12.58
N SER A 2 19.73 24.88 12.36
CA SER A 2 19.37 24.55 11.99
C SER A 2 19.28 24.00 11.49
N PHE A 3 19.00 23.75 11.34
CA PHE A 3 18.52 23.09 10.77
C PHE A 3 17.84 23.03 10.75
N SER A 4 17.36 23.44 10.94
CA SER A 4 16.60 23.40 10.89
C SER A 4 16.00 23.23 10.65
N ILE A 5 15.39 23.30 10.69
CA ILE A 5 14.76 23.18 10.41
C ILE A 5 14.20 23.49 9.97
N ALA A 6 13.92 24.08 9.68
CA ALA A 6 13.51 24.47 9.34
C ALA A 6 13.08 24.74 8.69
N PRO A 7 12.68 25.05 8.35
CA PRO A 7 12.24 25.15 7.49
C PRO A 7 12.22 25.45 6.47
N SER A 8 11.87 25.87 6.38
CA SER A 8 11.89 26.07 5.55
C SER A 8 12.50 25.97 4.93
N ARG A 9 12.75 26.07 5.02
CA ARG A 9 13.31 25.89 4.43
C ARG A 9 13.13 25.36 3.56
N HIS A 10 12.46 25.39 3.28
CA HIS A 10 12.17 24.84 2.37
C HIS A 10 12.50 25.08 1.21
N ALA A 11 12.21 25.83 0.82
CA ALA A 11 12.36 26.25 -0.49
C ALA A 11 13.70 25.95 -1.00
N ALA A 12 14.59 25.99 -0.20
CA ALA A 12 15.92 25.79 -0.62
C ALA A 12 16.37 24.37 -0.48
N ILE A 13 15.47 23.46 -0.70
CA ILE A 13 15.89 22.09 -0.64
C ILE A 13 16.86 21.82 -1.77
N ASP A 14 17.98 21.33 -1.40
CA ASP A 14 19.03 20.98 -2.28
C ASP A 14 18.63 19.76 -3.09
N TYR A 15 18.92 19.73 -4.35
CA TYR A 15 18.61 18.58 -5.18
C TYR A 15 19.33 17.33 -4.74
N THR A 16 20.52 17.47 -4.23
CA THR A 16 21.27 16.33 -3.71
C THR A 16 20.54 15.69 -2.54
N GLU A 17 20.06 16.52 -1.65
CA GLU A 17 19.34 16.06 -0.49
C GLU A 17 18.05 15.37 -0.89
N ASN A 18 17.35 15.98 -1.83
CA ASN A 18 16.11 15.43 -2.32
C ASN A 18 16.32 14.08 -3.00
N PHE A 19 17.36 13.98 -3.78
CA PHE A 19 17.71 12.73 -4.45
C PHE A 19 18.01 11.64 -3.43
N PHE A 20 18.74 11.98 -2.39
CA PHE A 20 19.11 11.05 -1.34
C PHE A 20 17.89 10.52 -0.60
N VAL A 21 16.96 11.40 -0.31
CA VAL A 21 15.72 11.02 0.35
C VAL A 21 14.95 10.03 -0.50
N ARG A 22 14.89 10.24 -1.80
CA ARG A 22 14.19 9.33 -2.69
C ARG A 22 14.77 7.93 -2.70
N ILE A 23 16.06 7.84 -2.52
CA ILE A 23 16.71 6.53 -2.50
C ILE A 23 16.46 5.80 -1.20
N LEU A 24 16.39 6.52 -0.10
CA LEU A 24 16.30 5.94 1.22
C LEU A 24 14.88 5.63 1.67
N ILE A 25 13.89 6.28 1.08
CA ILE A 25 12.52 6.13 1.52
C ILE A 25 11.76 5.25 0.55
N PRO A 26 11.03 4.25 1.05
CA PRO A 26 10.18 3.44 0.18
C PRO A 26 9.15 4.30 -0.52
N HIS A 27 8.64 3.81 -1.62
CA HIS A 27 7.61 4.52 -2.37
C HIS A 27 6.34 4.63 -1.52
N MET A 28 5.66 5.76 -1.64
CA MET A 28 4.35 5.92 -1.03
C MET A 28 3.30 5.35 -1.97
N ALA A 29 2.45 4.52 -1.45
CA ALA A 29 1.36 3.93 -2.21
C ALA A 29 0.03 4.31 -1.59
N HIS A 30 -0.99 4.46 -2.43
CA HIS A 30 -2.34 4.76 -1.97
C HIS A 30 -3.15 3.48 -2.00
N ILE A 31 -3.60 3.03 -0.84
CA ILE A 31 -4.33 1.77 -0.75
C ILE A 31 -5.79 2.08 -0.51
N VAL A 32 -6.64 1.57 -1.39
CA VAL A 32 -8.08 1.80 -1.33
C VAL A 32 -8.78 0.45 -1.30
N PHE A 33 -9.74 0.33 -0.41
CA PHE A 33 -10.56 -0.88 -0.28
C PHE A 33 -11.94 -0.60 -0.85
N ALA A 34 -12.44 -1.55 -1.62
CA ALA A 34 -13.74 -1.40 -2.25
C ALA A 34 -14.85 -1.32 -1.19
N PRO A 35 -15.97 -0.67 -1.51
CA PRO A 35 -17.07 -0.53 -0.55
C PRO A 35 -17.57 -1.85 0.02
N ALA A 36 -17.54 -2.92 -0.77
CA ALA A 36 -17.99 -4.22 -0.28
C ALA A 36 -17.15 -4.69 0.89
N ILE A 37 -15.86 -4.39 0.88
CA ILE A 37 -15.00 -4.76 2.01
C ILE A 37 -15.29 -3.85 3.20
N GLN A 38 -15.45 -2.57 2.93
CA GLN A 38 -15.67 -1.59 4.00
C GLN A 38 -16.96 -1.86 4.77
N ARG A 39 -17.91 -2.52 4.16
CA ARG A 39 -19.16 -2.86 4.83
C ARG A 39 -18.97 -3.90 5.94
N HIS A 40 -17.90 -4.68 5.86
CA HIS A 40 -17.65 -5.75 6.82
C HIS A 40 -16.53 -5.44 7.80
N VAL A 41 -15.54 -4.68 7.36
CA VAL A 41 -14.39 -4.37 8.18
C VAL A 41 -14.01 -2.93 7.92
N ALA A 42 -13.76 -2.18 8.98
CA ALA A 42 -13.29 -0.82 8.82
C ALA A 42 -12.00 -0.83 8.01
N SER A 43 -12.00 -0.13 6.89
CA SER A 43 -10.87 -0.16 5.98
C SER A 43 -10.76 1.16 5.23
N PRO A 44 -10.40 2.23 5.94
CA PRO A 44 -10.24 3.53 5.29
C PRO A 44 -9.07 3.51 4.32
N ALA A 45 -9.14 4.34 3.32
CA ALA A 45 -8.03 4.50 2.39
C ALA A 45 -6.81 5.01 3.15
N ARG A 46 -5.63 4.57 2.74
CA ARG A 46 -4.40 4.93 3.44
C ARG A 46 -3.27 5.14 2.47
N ASP A 47 -2.36 6.03 2.86
CA ASP A 47 -1.11 6.24 2.15
C ASP A 47 -0.04 5.53 2.97
N ILE A 48 0.61 4.56 2.36
CA ILE A 48 1.56 3.70 3.04
C ILE A 48 2.90 3.72 2.33
N ALA A 49 3.97 3.84 3.10
CA ALA A 49 5.32 3.75 2.54
C ALA A 49 5.66 2.27 2.37
N ALA A 50 5.79 1.82 1.14
CA ALA A 50 6.02 0.42 0.87
C ALA A 50 6.59 0.21 -0.53
N ALA A 51 7.37 -0.83 -0.69
CA ALA A 51 7.99 -1.17 -1.97
C ALA A 51 7.27 -2.31 -2.68
N THR A 52 6.48 -3.08 -1.95
CA THR A 52 5.74 -4.21 -2.53
C THR A 52 4.33 -4.25 -1.98
N VAL A 53 3.47 -4.99 -2.67
CA VAL A 53 2.10 -5.18 -2.20
C VAL A 53 2.13 -5.83 -0.81
N ARG A 54 3.00 -6.81 -0.61
CA ARG A 54 3.10 -7.48 0.69
C ARG A 54 3.42 -6.49 1.81
N SER A 55 4.43 -5.67 1.63
CA SER A 55 4.80 -4.75 2.69
C SER A 55 3.72 -3.70 2.92
N ALA A 56 3.02 -3.30 1.86
CA ALA A 56 1.93 -2.35 2.01
C ALA A 56 0.79 -2.94 2.82
N LEU A 57 0.40 -4.17 2.51
CA LEU A 57 -0.69 -4.82 3.24
C LEU A 57 -0.29 -5.10 4.68
N ASP A 58 0.94 -5.53 4.91
CA ASP A 58 1.39 -5.78 6.28
C ASP A 58 1.28 -4.52 7.13
N ALA A 59 1.63 -3.38 6.57
CA ALA A 59 1.51 -2.12 7.30
C ALA A 59 0.04 -1.78 7.60
N VAL A 60 -0.84 -2.03 6.65
CA VAL A 60 -2.27 -1.81 6.86
C VAL A 60 -2.79 -2.73 7.96
N PHE A 61 -2.37 -4.00 7.96
CA PHE A 61 -2.84 -4.96 8.95
C PHE A 61 -2.36 -4.63 10.35
N GLU A 62 -1.26 -3.92 10.47
CA GLU A 62 -0.84 -3.44 11.79
C GLU A 62 -1.80 -2.40 12.33
N LEU A 63 -2.38 -1.61 11.45
CA LEU A 63 -3.34 -0.58 11.84
C LEU A 63 -4.74 -1.14 11.99
N GLN A 64 -5.06 -2.18 11.21
CA GLN A 64 -6.39 -2.75 11.16
C GLN A 64 -6.26 -4.27 11.12
N PRO A 65 -5.97 -4.92 12.27
CA PRO A 65 -5.67 -6.37 12.28
C PRO A 65 -6.78 -7.24 11.71
N GLU A 66 -8.04 -6.84 11.85
CA GLU A 66 -9.14 -7.65 11.36
C GLU A 66 -9.14 -7.82 9.85
N LEU A 67 -8.50 -6.91 9.14
CA LEU A 67 -8.45 -7.00 7.69
C LEU A 67 -7.64 -8.18 7.21
N ARG A 68 -6.63 -8.57 7.99
CA ARG A 68 -5.72 -9.61 7.54
C ARG A 68 -6.47 -10.89 7.19
N GLY A 69 -7.26 -11.42 8.12
CA GLY A 69 -7.98 -12.67 7.89
C GLY A 69 -9.08 -12.55 6.85
N TYR A 70 -9.52 -11.34 6.60
CA TYR A 70 -10.54 -11.11 5.60
C TYR A 70 -9.95 -11.16 4.19
N ILE A 71 -8.72 -10.71 4.03
CA ILE A 71 -8.07 -10.57 2.73
C ILE A 71 -7.15 -11.74 2.44
N LEU A 72 -6.42 -12.24 3.44
CA LEU A 72 -5.46 -13.32 3.26
C LEU A 72 -5.94 -14.57 3.98
N ASP A 73 -5.54 -15.72 3.45
CA ASP A 73 -5.84 -17.00 4.07
C ASP A 73 -4.78 -17.36 5.14
N ASP A 74 -4.88 -18.55 5.67
CA ASP A 74 -3.98 -19.02 6.74
C ASP A 74 -2.53 -19.06 6.31
N GLN A 75 -2.28 -19.14 5.03
CA GLN A 75 -0.93 -19.20 4.50
C GLN A 75 -0.47 -17.84 4.01
N ALA A 76 -1.21 -16.80 4.38
CA ALA A 76 -0.90 -15.42 4.01
C ALA A 76 -0.92 -15.20 2.51
N GLN A 77 -1.73 -15.98 1.80
CA GLN A 77 -1.95 -15.81 0.38
C GLN A 77 -3.28 -15.11 0.16
N LEU A 78 -3.40 -14.41 -0.95
CA LEU A 78 -4.64 -13.69 -1.26
C LEU A 78 -5.78 -14.70 -1.42
N ARG A 79 -6.88 -14.46 -0.70
CA ARG A 79 -8.04 -15.34 -0.78
C ARG A 79 -8.60 -15.35 -2.20
N ARG A 80 -9.20 -16.47 -2.55
CA ARG A 80 -9.69 -16.73 -3.89
C ARG A 80 -10.66 -15.66 -4.40
N HIS A 81 -11.53 -15.20 -3.53
CA HIS A 81 -12.55 -14.22 -3.92
C HIS A 81 -12.08 -12.78 -3.77
N MET A 82 -10.82 -12.59 -3.45
CA MET A 82 -10.25 -11.25 -3.36
C MET A 82 -9.39 -10.97 -4.58
N ALA A 83 -9.33 -9.72 -4.97
CA ALA A 83 -8.47 -9.30 -6.05
C ALA A 83 -7.77 -8.03 -5.65
N ILE A 84 -6.56 -7.84 -6.15
CA ILE A 84 -5.79 -6.63 -5.93
C ILE A 84 -5.30 -6.13 -7.27
N PHE A 85 -5.49 -4.85 -7.49
CA PHE A 85 -5.00 -4.18 -8.69
C PHE A 85 -3.97 -3.15 -8.29
N VAL A 86 -2.89 -3.08 -9.03
CA VAL A 86 -1.87 -2.05 -8.86
C VAL A 86 -1.82 -1.25 -10.14
N ASP A 87 -2.12 0.03 -10.03
CA ASP A 87 -2.12 0.93 -11.18
C ASP A 87 -2.94 0.39 -12.33
N GLY A 88 -4.09 -0.19 -12.00
CA GLY A 88 -5.04 -0.67 -12.99
C GLY A 88 -4.79 -2.08 -13.50
N ARG A 89 -3.79 -2.78 -12.98
CA ARG A 89 -3.48 -4.14 -13.42
C ARG A 89 -3.59 -5.10 -12.26
N ALA A 90 -4.19 -6.26 -12.52
CA ALA A 90 -4.25 -7.29 -11.49
C ALA A 90 -2.83 -7.73 -11.13
N ILE A 91 -2.61 -8.00 -9.86
CA ILE A 91 -1.29 -8.44 -9.42
C ILE A 91 -0.96 -9.80 -10.02
N ALA A 92 0.32 -10.04 -10.23
CA ALA A 92 0.80 -11.30 -10.77
C ALA A 92 1.02 -12.34 -9.69
N ASP A 93 1.45 -11.90 -8.53
CA ASP A 93 1.87 -12.81 -7.45
C ASP A 93 0.83 -12.83 -6.33
N ARG A 94 -0.16 -13.71 -6.46
CA ARG A 94 -1.21 -13.82 -5.45
C ARG A 94 -0.75 -14.55 -4.18
N ARG A 95 0.35 -15.27 -4.26
CA ARG A 95 0.86 -16.02 -3.12
C ARG A 95 1.79 -15.21 -2.26
N GLY A 96 2.82 -14.67 -2.86
CA GLY A 96 3.81 -13.91 -2.12
C GLY A 96 3.49 -12.44 -2.03
N LEU A 97 2.60 -11.95 -2.92
CA LEU A 97 2.23 -10.54 -3.00
C LEU A 97 3.46 -9.66 -3.21
N GLY A 98 4.39 -10.18 -4.01
CA GLY A 98 5.66 -9.51 -4.22
C GLY A 98 5.67 -8.47 -5.32
N ASP A 99 4.52 -8.21 -5.95
CA ASP A 99 4.47 -7.21 -7.01
C ASP A 99 5.03 -5.89 -6.50
N ALA A 100 5.87 -5.27 -7.31
CA ALA A 100 6.54 -4.03 -6.92
C ALA A 100 5.60 -2.85 -7.02
N LEU A 101 5.79 -1.90 -6.13
CA LEU A 101 5.07 -0.64 -6.15
C LEU A 101 6.03 0.46 -6.54
N ARG A 102 5.48 1.49 -7.19
CA ARG A 102 6.23 2.67 -7.57
C ARG A 102 5.75 3.85 -6.74
N GLN A 103 6.45 4.96 -6.86
CA GLN A 103 6.00 6.18 -6.21
C GLN A 103 4.59 6.50 -6.69
N ASP A 104 3.70 6.73 -5.76
CA ASP A 104 2.30 7.06 -6.02
C ASP A 104 1.50 5.94 -6.67
N SER A 105 1.95 4.70 -6.55
CA SER A 105 1.16 3.56 -7.01
C SER A 105 -0.17 3.53 -6.30
N ARG A 106 -1.21 3.13 -7.02
CA ARG A 106 -2.54 2.96 -6.46
C ARG A 106 -2.83 1.48 -6.34
N VAL A 107 -3.11 1.07 -5.12
CA VAL A 107 -3.42 -0.32 -4.82
C VAL A 107 -4.91 -0.39 -4.48
N TYR A 108 -5.64 -1.14 -5.25
CA TYR A 108 -7.07 -1.26 -5.07
C TYR A 108 -7.41 -2.69 -4.70
N VAL A 109 -7.99 -2.87 -3.51
CA VAL A 109 -8.35 -4.19 -3.00
C VAL A 109 -9.86 -4.34 -3.10
N LEU A 110 -10.30 -5.39 -3.76
CA LEU A 110 -11.73 -5.58 -3.95
C LEU A 110 -12.10 -7.04 -3.80
N GLN A 111 -13.37 -7.27 -3.55
CA GLN A 111 -13.91 -8.60 -3.47
C GLN A 111 -14.49 -8.93 -4.84
N ALA A 112 -13.95 -9.94 -5.48
CA ALA A 112 -14.41 -10.33 -6.79
C ALA A 112 -15.78 -10.98 -6.67
N LEU A 113 -16.63 -10.76 -7.64
CA LEU A 113 -17.92 -11.41 -7.67
C LEU A 113 -17.71 -12.88 -7.97
N SER A 114 -18.33 -13.69 -7.16
CA SER A 114 -18.17 -15.12 -7.31
C SER A 114 -18.98 -15.63 -8.49
N GLY A 115 -18.49 -16.63 -9.03
CA GLY A 115 -19.17 -17.42 -9.98
C GLY A 115 -19.62 -16.63 -11.05
N GLY A 116 -19.26 -15.75 -10.53
CA GLY A 116 -19.71 -15.04 -11.47
C GLY A 116 -20.00 -16.08 -11.87
#